data_2a5f81af0154a10e27fab4aaf33226e8
#
_entry.id   2a5f81af0154a10e27fab4aaf33226e8
#
_cell.length_a   1.000
_cell.length_b   1.000
_cell.length_c   1.000
_cell.angle_alpha   90.00
_cell.angle_beta   90.00
_cell.angle_gamma   90.00
#
_symmetry.space_group_name_H-M   'P 1'
#
loop_
_entity.id
_entity.type
_entity.pdbx_description
1 polymer ?
#
loop_
_entity_poly.entity_id
_entity_poly.type
_entity_poly.pdbx_seq_one_letter_code
_entity_poly.pdbx_strand_id
1 'polypeptide(L)'
;ATQFSSLMNLDVSHFYQAVGMEGGKNFYCVNGATPLLSAMLSLRYVIADNALEANPIRSFVAGSGNTYLYENKYVLPLGFMMDENVIEAWDYSDLDEITAQNKLAELLGADETMLTEIPSESVVGESTIDVQEDAYIFATYDSTTVDSLTEEISDGRTKSFTKVSHGYTLDLGYCTAGTEVKIKNSSEERVNIT
;
A
#
# COMPACT_ATOMS: atom_id res chain seq x y z
N ALA A 1 0.32 -9.77 -8.48
CA ALA A 1 0.86 -11.10 -8.80
C ALA A 1 1.54 -11.67 -7.55
N THR A 2 1.33 -12.93 -7.28
CA THR A 2 1.92 -13.63 -6.13
C THR A 2 3.00 -14.59 -6.63
N GLN A 3 4.19 -14.51 -6.04
CA GLN A 3 5.25 -15.50 -6.22
C GLN A 3 5.16 -16.50 -5.06
N PHE A 4 5.09 -17.78 -5.37
CA PHE A 4 5.09 -18.85 -4.38
C PHE A 4 6.18 -19.86 -4.70
N SER A 5 7.01 -20.21 -3.71
CA SER A 5 8.08 -21.22 -3.86
C SER A 5 8.49 -21.81 -2.52
N SER A 6 8.77 -23.11 -2.49
CA SER A 6 9.36 -23.76 -1.31
C SER A 6 10.83 -23.39 -1.07
N LEU A 7 11.50 -22.78 -2.07
CA LEU A 7 12.87 -22.29 -2.03
C LEU A 7 12.87 -20.77 -2.28
N MET A 8 12.13 -20.02 -1.46
CA MET A 8 12.03 -18.56 -1.54
C MET A 8 13.35 -17.92 -1.14
N ASN A 9 13.73 -16.84 -1.84
CA ASN A 9 14.78 -15.95 -1.34
C ASN A 9 14.24 -15.17 -0.14
N LEU A 10 14.80 -15.42 1.03
CA LEU A 10 14.33 -14.80 2.28
C LEU A 10 14.59 -13.30 2.31
N ASP A 11 15.68 -12.81 1.71
CA ASP A 11 15.99 -11.39 1.68
C ASP A 11 14.91 -10.61 0.90
N VAL A 12 14.43 -11.19 -0.20
CA VAL A 12 13.31 -10.60 -0.96
C VAL A 12 12.01 -10.59 -0.13
N SER A 13 11.74 -11.69 0.59
CA SER A 13 10.56 -11.75 1.47
C SER A 13 10.65 -10.75 2.61
N HIS A 14 11.81 -10.62 3.25
CA HIS A 14 12.06 -9.63 4.31
C HIS A 14 11.93 -8.19 3.78
N PHE A 15 12.48 -7.92 2.59
CA PHE A 15 12.30 -6.62 1.94
C PHE A 15 10.82 -6.28 1.75
N TYR A 16 10.01 -7.21 1.21
CA TYR A 16 8.58 -7.00 1.00
C TYR A 16 7.86 -6.67 2.31
N GLN A 17 8.12 -7.45 3.36
CA GLN A 17 7.52 -7.21 4.68
C GLN A 17 7.96 -5.88 5.29
N ALA A 18 9.25 -5.55 5.21
CA ALA A 18 9.78 -4.32 5.77
C ALA A 18 9.20 -3.03 5.15
N VAL A 19 8.73 -3.10 3.91
CA VAL A 19 8.10 -1.97 3.22
C VAL A 19 6.57 -2.09 3.15
N GLY A 20 5.95 -2.94 3.97
CA GLY A 20 4.51 -3.09 4.07
C GLY A 20 3.85 -3.81 2.88
N MET A 21 4.61 -4.57 2.09
CA MET A 21 4.02 -5.46 1.10
C MET A 21 3.79 -6.85 1.69
N GLU A 22 2.77 -7.53 1.19
CA GLU A 22 2.42 -8.87 1.67
C GLU A 22 3.53 -9.87 1.36
N GLY A 23 4.09 -10.46 2.41
CA GLY A 23 5.15 -11.46 2.33
C GLY A 23 5.07 -12.48 3.44
N GLY A 24 5.68 -13.64 3.22
CA GLY A 24 5.74 -14.71 4.20
C GLY A 24 6.82 -15.74 3.85
N LYS A 25 6.86 -16.81 4.61
CA LYS A 25 7.94 -17.81 4.52
C LYS A 25 8.14 -18.38 3.10
N ASN A 26 7.06 -18.54 2.34
CA ASN A 26 7.08 -19.23 1.05
C ASN A 26 6.43 -18.41 -0.08
N PHE A 27 6.12 -17.15 0.16
CA PHE A 27 5.47 -16.31 -0.83
C PHE A 27 5.80 -14.83 -0.60
N TYR A 28 5.65 -14.05 -1.65
CA TYR A 28 5.50 -12.60 -1.61
C TYR A 28 4.61 -12.14 -2.77
N CYS A 29 3.94 -11.02 -2.61
CA CYS A 29 3.13 -10.43 -3.67
C CYS A 29 3.12 -8.91 -3.59
N VAL A 30 2.52 -8.28 -4.59
CA VAL A 30 2.48 -6.81 -4.70
C VAL A 30 1.34 -6.16 -3.92
N ASN A 31 0.59 -6.92 -3.11
CA ASN A 31 -0.39 -6.32 -2.21
C ASN A 31 0.34 -5.40 -1.22
N GLY A 32 -0.20 -4.23 -0.99
CA GLY A 32 0.43 -3.21 -0.16
C GLY A 32 1.46 -2.34 -0.88
N ALA A 33 1.69 -2.53 -2.18
CA ALA A 33 2.64 -1.70 -2.92
C ALA A 33 2.11 -0.27 -3.08
N THR A 34 2.79 0.68 -2.46
CA THR A 34 2.61 2.12 -2.66
C THR A 34 3.08 2.56 -4.05
N PRO A 35 2.81 3.80 -4.49
CA PRO A 35 3.34 4.32 -5.75
C PRO A 35 4.87 4.27 -5.86
N LEU A 36 5.60 4.53 -4.77
CA LEU A 36 7.06 4.41 -4.73
C LEU A 36 7.50 2.98 -5.04
N LEU A 37 6.94 2.00 -4.32
CA LEU A 37 7.27 0.58 -4.51
C LEU A 37 6.84 0.08 -5.88
N SER A 38 5.68 0.49 -6.36
CA SER A 38 5.21 0.18 -7.71
C SER A 38 6.17 0.69 -8.78
N ALA A 39 6.70 1.91 -8.63
CA ALA A 39 7.69 2.48 -9.53
C ALA A 39 9.00 1.70 -9.50
N MET A 40 9.54 1.41 -8.32
CA MET A 40 10.79 0.67 -8.12
C MET A 40 10.72 -0.77 -8.65
N LEU A 41 9.59 -1.45 -8.46
CA LEU A 41 9.34 -2.80 -8.97
C LEU A 41 8.98 -2.84 -10.45
N SER A 42 9.03 -1.73 -11.16
CA SER A 42 8.67 -1.61 -12.59
C SER A 42 7.24 -2.07 -12.89
N LEU A 43 6.30 -1.88 -11.96
CA LEU A 43 4.90 -2.26 -12.12
C LEU A 43 4.21 -1.25 -13.04
N ARG A 44 4.32 -1.48 -14.34
CA ARG A 44 3.78 -0.58 -15.36
C ARG A 44 2.27 -0.68 -15.48
N TYR A 45 1.71 -1.88 -15.41
CA TYR A 45 0.29 -2.11 -15.61
C TYR A 45 -0.35 -2.74 -14.38
N VAL A 46 -1.57 -2.29 -14.11
CA VAL A 46 -2.45 -2.85 -13.06
C VAL A 46 -3.73 -3.36 -13.73
N ILE A 47 -4.09 -4.60 -13.43
CA ILE A 47 -5.37 -5.18 -13.81
C ILE A 47 -6.27 -5.20 -12.58
N ALA A 48 -7.42 -4.57 -12.67
CA ALA A 48 -8.42 -4.50 -11.61
C ALA A 48 -9.72 -5.18 -12.07
N ASP A 49 -10.45 -5.75 -11.13
CA ASP A 49 -11.78 -6.36 -11.33
C ASP A 49 -12.92 -5.36 -11.18
N ASN A 50 -12.62 -4.14 -10.74
CA ASN A 50 -13.53 -3.01 -10.67
C ASN A 50 -12.90 -1.77 -11.30
N ALA A 51 -13.74 -0.82 -11.73
CA ALA A 51 -13.26 0.47 -12.17
C ALA A 51 -12.61 1.22 -10.99
N LEU A 52 -11.38 1.70 -11.19
CA LEU A 52 -10.71 2.56 -10.24
C LEU A 52 -11.10 4.02 -10.53
N GLU A 53 -11.12 4.82 -9.48
CA GLU A 53 -11.33 6.27 -9.60
C GLU A 53 -10.23 6.94 -10.43
N ALA A 54 -10.57 8.07 -11.05
CA ALA A 54 -9.60 8.91 -11.73
C ALA A 54 -8.61 9.47 -10.70
N ASN A 55 -7.32 9.26 -10.93
CA ASN A 55 -6.26 9.69 -10.02
C ASN A 55 -5.02 10.16 -10.77
N PRO A 56 -4.12 10.93 -10.13
CA PRO A 56 -2.93 11.47 -10.79
C PRO A 56 -1.86 10.42 -11.13
N ILE A 57 -1.92 9.24 -10.52
CA ILE A 57 -0.88 8.20 -10.59
C ILE A 57 -1.13 7.21 -11.72
N ARG A 58 -2.39 6.91 -12.03
CA ARG A 58 -2.79 5.89 -13.00
C ARG A 58 -3.65 6.46 -14.11
N SER A 59 -3.52 5.90 -15.30
CA SER A 59 -4.36 6.21 -16.46
C SER A 59 -5.10 4.96 -16.93
N PHE A 60 -6.39 5.08 -17.20
CA PHE A 60 -7.16 4.01 -17.82
C PHE A 60 -6.65 3.73 -19.24
N VAL A 61 -6.45 2.46 -19.58
CA VAL A 61 -5.98 2.01 -20.90
C VAL A 61 -7.09 1.31 -21.66
N ALA A 62 -7.71 0.29 -21.06
CA ALA A 62 -8.74 -0.50 -21.69
C ALA A 62 -9.59 -1.25 -20.64
N GLY A 63 -10.80 -1.67 -21.05
CA GLY A 63 -11.65 -2.51 -20.21
C GLY A 63 -12.46 -3.49 -21.03
N SER A 64 -12.78 -4.65 -20.44
CA SER A 64 -13.65 -5.67 -21.03
C SER A 64 -14.40 -6.42 -19.93
N GLY A 65 -15.73 -6.38 -19.96
CA GLY A 65 -16.53 -6.91 -18.86
C GLY A 65 -16.18 -6.23 -17.53
N ASN A 66 -15.85 -7.00 -16.52
CA ASN A 66 -15.42 -6.52 -15.20
C ASN A 66 -13.88 -6.44 -15.07
N THR A 67 -13.17 -6.43 -16.17
CA THR A 67 -11.70 -6.33 -16.14
C THR A 67 -11.25 -5.01 -16.70
N TYR A 68 -10.43 -4.28 -15.95
CA TYR A 68 -9.94 -2.95 -16.26
C TYR A 68 -8.42 -2.94 -16.24
N LEU A 69 -7.82 -2.34 -17.27
CA LEU A 69 -6.37 -2.18 -17.40
C LEU A 69 -6.01 -0.72 -17.18
N TYR A 70 -5.08 -0.48 -16.27
CA TYR A 70 -4.52 0.84 -15.97
C TYR A 70 -3.02 0.82 -16.18
N GLU A 71 -2.46 1.96 -16.58
CA GLU A 71 -1.02 2.20 -16.69
C GLU A 71 -0.58 3.15 -15.58
N ASN A 72 0.42 2.74 -14.80
CA ASN A 72 1.09 3.61 -13.85
C ASN A 72 1.94 4.63 -14.60
N LYS A 73 1.77 5.92 -14.28
CA LYS A 73 2.49 7.02 -14.92
C LYS A 73 3.96 7.11 -14.51
N TYR A 74 4.27 6.68 -13.29
CA TYR A 74 5.60 6.72 -12.69
C TYR A 74 6.14 5.30 -12.59
N VAL A 75 7.12 4.98 -13.41
CA VAL A 75 7.70 3.63 -13.47
C VAL A 75 9.20 3.78 -13.72
N LEU A 76 10.00 3.22 -12.84
CA LEU A 76 11.43 3.09 -13.06
C LEU A 76 11.74 1.94 -14.02
N PRO A 77 12.82 2.00 -14.79
CA PRO A 77 13.27 0.86 -15.58
C PRO A 77 13.70 -0.30 -14.67
N LEU A 78 13.78 -1.52 -15.22
CA LEU A 78 14.20 -2.72 -14.48
C LEU A 78 15.59 -2.59 -13.83
N GLY A 79 16.45 -1.73 -14.35
CA GLY A 79 17.73 -1.35 -13.77
C GLY A 79 17.87 0.16 -13.79
N PHE A 80 18.20 0.75 -12.65
CA PHE A 80 18.45 2.17 -12.49
C PHE A 80 19.70 2.39 -11.63
N MET A 81 20.33 3.54 -11.81
CA MET A 81 21.51 3.91 -11.04
C MET A 81 21.10 4.55 -9.72
N MET A 82 21.79 4.17 -8.66
CA MET A 82 21.69 4.82 -7.35
C MET A 82 23.11 4.96 -6.75
N ASP A 83 23.26 5.80 -5.74
CA ASP A 83 24.50 5.90 -4.96
C ASP A 83 24.76 4.58 -4.25
N GLU A 84 26.01 4.12 -4.25
CA GLU A 84 26.39 2.85 -3.60
C GLU A 84 26.13 2.83 -2.09
N ASN A 85 26.14 4.01 -1.46
CA ASN A 85 25.89 4.14 -0.03
C ASN A 85 24.41 3.90 0.35
N VAL A 86 23.47 3.93 -0.59
CA VAL A 86 22.03 3.75 -0.32
C VAL A 86 21.78 2.41 0.37
N ILE A 87 22.42 1.33 -0.12
CA ILE A 87 22.21 -0.03 0.41
C ILE A 87 22.70 -0.14 1.87
N GLU A 88 23.85 0.48 2.18
CA GLU A 88 24.41 0.45 3.55
C GLU A 88 23.69 1.42 4.49
N ALA A 89 23.19 2.54 3.97
CA ALA A 89 22.51 3.57 4.75
C ALA A 89 21.03 3.24 5.04
N TRP A 90 20.42 2.35 4.24
CA TRP A 90 19.04 1.95 4.43
C TRP A 90 18.94 0.77 5.39
N ASP A 91 19.05 1.05 6.67
CA ASP A 91 18.75 0.10 7.75
C ASP A 91 17.27 0.23 8.13
N TYR A 92 16.49 -0.82 7.91
CA TYR A 92 15.05 -0.87 8.19
C TYR A 92 14.71 -1.79 9.36
N SER A 93 15.71 -2.31 10.08
CA SER A 93 15.53 -3.35 11.11
C SER A 93 14.62 -2.94 12.25
N ASP A 94 14.63 -1.66 12.61
CA ASP A 94 13.86 -1.07 13.72
C ASP A 94 12.81 -0.02 13.23
N LEU A 95 12.52 0.00 11.92
CA LEU A 95 11.55 0.94 11.34
C LEU A 95 10.22 0.25 11.07
N ASP A 96 9.14 1.01 11.25
CA ASP A 96 7.84 0.63 10.68
C ASP A 96 7.88 0.78 9.15
N GLU A 97 6.91 0.18 8.47
CA GLU A 97 6.86 0.11 7.01
C GLU A 97 6.75 1.47 6.33
N ILE A 98 6.11 2.46 6.96
CA ILE A 98 5.96 3.82 6.42
C ILE A 98 7.27 4.59 6.56
N THR A 99 7.88 4.52 7.73
CA THR A 99 9.18 5.14 8.01
C THR A 99 10.27 4.51 7.13
N ALA A 100 10.25 3.19 6.94
CA ALA A 100 11.19 2.49 6.05
C ALA A 100 11.09 2.98 4.60
N GLN A 101 9.87 3.18 4.07
CA GLN A 101 9.66 3.71 2.73
C GLN A 101 10.10 5.18 2.61
N ASN A 102 9.76 6.03 3.58
CA ASN A 102 10.18 7.43 3.58
C ASN A 102 11.71 7.55 3.62
N LYS A 103 12.38 6.73 4.45
CA LYS A 103 13.84 6.69 4.50
C LYS A 103 14.46 6.24 3.18
N LEU A 104 13.87 5.24 2.54
CA LEU A 104 14.30 4.81 1.22
C LEU A 104 14.14 5.92 0.17
N ALA A 105 13.00 6.61 0.16
CA ALA A 105 12.76 7.73 -0.75
C ALA A 105 13.77 8.88 -0.56
N GLU A 106 14.06 9.25 0.70
CA GLU A 106 15.09 10.23 1.05
C GLU A 106 16.47 9.84 0.49
N LEU A 107 16.88 8.60 0.70
CA LEU A 107 18.16 8.07 0.20
C LEU A 107 18.22 7.99 -1.32
N LEU A 108 17.10 7.84 -1.99
CA LEU A 108 16.97 7.89 -3.44
C LEU A 108 16.91 9.33 -4.00
N GLY A 109 16.94 10.33 -3.12
CA GLY A 109 17.01 11.74 -3.49
C GLY A 109 15.65 12.44 -3.54
N ALA A 110 14.63 11.94 -2.84
CA ALA A 110 13.40 12.69 -2.68
C ALA A 110 13.63 13.91 -1.76
N ASP A 111 13.19 15.07 -2.21
CA ASP A 111 13.32 16.34 -1.48
C ASP A 111 12.24 16.50 -0.38
N GLU A 112 11.15 15.72 -0.48
CA GLU A 112 10.00 15.79 0.42
C GLU A 112 9.64 14.40 0.97
N THR A 113 8.99 14.37 2.12
CA THR A 113 8.44 13.15 2.70
C THR A 113 7.32 12.60 1.80
N MET A 114 7.43 11.35 1.39
CA MET A 114 6.50 10.72 0.44
C MET A 114 5.18 10.31 1.07
N LEU A 115 5.23 9.85 2.32
CA LEU A 115 4.07 9.39 3.08
C LEU A 115 4.00 10.17 4.39
N THR A 116 2.89 10.87 4.60
CA THR A 116 2.63 11.66 5.81
C THR A 116 1.45 11.06 6.56
N GLU A 117 1.55 11.02 7.88
CA GLU A 117 0.47 10.52 8.72
C GLU A 117 -0.75 11.45 8.67
N ILE A 118 -1.93 10.85 8.54
CA ILE A 118 -3.22 11.53 8.66
C ILE A 118 -3.89 11.05 9.95
N PRO A 119 -4.36 11.95 10.83
CA PRO A 119 -5.05 11.56 12.05
C PRO A 119 -6.28 10.69 11.76
N SER A 120 -6.43 9.60 12.50
CA SER A 120 -7.59 8.73 12.46
C SER A 120 -8.28 8.68 13.83
N GLU A 121 -9.62 8.54 13.83
CA GLU A 121 -10.38 8.27 15.04
C GLU A 121 -10.75 6.79 15.09
N SER A 122 -10.20 6.06 16.06
CA SER A 122 -10.41 4.61 16.21
C SER A 122 -11.32 4.29 17.38
N VAL A 123 -12.37 3.54 17.10
CA VAL A 123 -13.29 2.94 18.09
C VAL A 123 -13.31 1.42 17.94
N VAL A 124 -14.06 0.74 18.79
CA VAL A 124 -14.25 -0.71 18.65
C VAL A 124 -14.95 -1.02 17.32
N GLY A 125 -14.30 -1.80 16.48
CA GLY A 125 -14.83 -2.27 15.20
C GLY A 125 -14.77 -1.27 14.05
N GLU A 126 -14.38 -0.02 14.26
CA GLU A 126 -14.33 1.00 13.21
C GLU A 126 -13.19 2.01 13.43
N SER A 127 -12.57 2.44 12.33
CA SER A 127 -11.69 3.60 12.31
C SER A 127 -12.16 4.55 11.21
N THR A 128 -12.12 5.86 11.50
CA THR A 128 -12.56 6.91 10.58
C THR A 128 -11.40 7.85 10.27
N ILE A 129 -11.23 8.18 8.99
CA ILE A 129 -10.25 9.12 8.47
C ILE A 129 -11.00 10.23 7.75
N ASP A 130 -10.79 11.49 8.15
CA ASP A 130 -11.28 12.67 7.46
C ASP A 130 -10.20 13.24 6.53
N VAL A 131 -10.36 13.10 5.24
CA VAL A 131 -9.40 13.53 4.23
C VAL A 131 -9.47 15.05 4.07
N GLN A 132 -8.39 15.76 4.44
CA GLN A 132 -8.35 17.23 4.44
C GLN A 132 -7.91 17.81 3.10
N GLU A 133 -7.15 17.08 2.31
CA GLU A 133 -6.66 17.47 0.99
C GLU A 133 -6.71 16.30 0.01
N ASP A 134 -6.67 16.59 -1.29
CA ASP A 134 -6.68 15.57 -2.33
C ASP A 134 -5.43 14.69 -2.21
N ALA A 135 -5.60 13.43 -1.86
CA ALA A 135 -4.47 12.53 -1.58
C ALA A 135 -4.76 11.07 -1.98
N TYR A 136 -3.69 10.33 -2.14
CA TYR A 136 -3.74 8.86 -2.24
C TYR A 136 -3.55 8.28 -0.84
N ILE A 137 -4.57 7.60 -0.33
CA ILE A 137 -4.63 7.17 1.07
C ILE A 137 -4.19 5.71 1.20
N PHE A 138 -3.35 5.48 2.19
CA PHE A 138 -2.92 4.15 2.64
C PHE A 138 -3.19 4.02 4.13
N ALA A 139 -3.35 2.79 4.60
CA ALA A 139 -3.45 2.53 6.03
C ALA A 139 -2.61 1.32 6.41
N THR A 140 -1.96 1.37 7.55
CA THR A 140 -1.36 0.22 8.19
C THR A 140 -2.29 -0.32 9.26
N TYR A 141 -2.19 -1.59 9.58
CA TYR A 141 -3.08 -2.25 10.51
C TYR A 141 -2.32 -3.17 11.46
N ASP A 142 -2.38 -2.83 12.74
CA ASP A 142 -1.68 -3.58 13.79
C ASP A 142 -2.60 -4.62 14.45
N SER A 143 -2.85 -5.72 13.74
CA SER A 143 -3.47 -6.91 14.34
C SER A 143 -3.11 -8.18 13.56
N THR A 144 -2.76 -9.21 14.29
CA THR A 144 -2.48 -10.54 13.74
C THR A 144 -3.69 -11.48 13.80
N THR A 145 -4.81 -11.04 14.37
CA THR A 145 -6.00 -11.86 14.63
C THR A 145 -7.14 -11.56 13.65
N VAL A 146 -7.21 -10.33 13.13
CA VAL A 146 -8.23 -9.94 12.16
C VAL A 146 -7.76 -10.29 10.76
N ASP A 147 -8.57 -11.06 10.04
CA ASP A 147 -8.22 -11.52 8.68
C ASP A 147 -8.93 -10.73 7.56
N SER A 148 -9.96 -9.96 7.88
CA SER A 148 -10.66 -9.16 6.88
C SER A 148 -11.14 -7.81 7.43
N LEU A 149 -11.03 -6.79 6.59
CA LEU A 149 -11.54 -5.44 6.83
C LEU A 149 -12.41 -5.00 5.65
N THR A 150 -13.35 -4.09 5.92
CA THR A 150 -14.16 -3.45 4.89
C THR A 150 -13.95 -1.96 4.95
N GLU A 151 -13.61 -1.37 3.81
CA GLU A 151 -13.56 0.06 3.59
C GLU A 151 -14.91 0.54 3.06
N GLU A 152 -15.39 1.66 3.59
CA GLU A 152 -16.54 2.41 3.09
C GLU A 152 -16.13 3.87 2.94
N ILE A 153 -16.30 4.42 1.76
CA ILE A 153 -15.98 5.81 1.47
C ILE A 153 -17.28 6.61 1.31
N SER A 154 -17.32 7.84 1.81
CA SER A 154 -18.52 8.70 1.79
C SER A 154 -19.04 9.01 0.39
N ASP A 155 -18.25 8.80 -0.66
CA ASP A 155 -18.67 8.91 -2.07
C ASP A 155 -19.40 7.66 -2.62
N GLY A 156 -19.57 6.62 -1.80
CA GLY A 156 -20.28 5.39 -2.11
C GLY A 156 -19.39 4.23 -2.55
N ARG A 157 -18.06 4.42 -2.64
CA ARG A 157 -17.13 3.32 -2.90
C ARG A 157 -17.04 2.40 -1.68
N THR A 158 -16.86 1.11 -1.94
CA THR A 158 -16.59 0.10 -0.91
C THR A 158 -15.54 -0.88 -1.42
N LYS A 159 -14.68 -1.36 -0.51
CA LYS A 159 -13.64 -2.34 -0.82
C LYS A 159 -13.47 -3.30 0.35
N SER A 160 -13.17 -4.54 0.06
CA SER A 160 -12.87 -5.55 1.07
C SER A 160 -11.41 -5.95 0.98
N PHE A 161 -10.75 -6.00 2.13
CA PHE A 161 -9.40 -6.49 2.28
C PHE A 161 -9.45 -7.83 2.99
N THR A 162 -8.67 -8.80 2.53
CA THR A 162 -8.57 -10.13 3.10
C THR A 162 -7.13 -10.46 3.42
N LYS A 163 -6.90 -11.38 4.37
CA LYS A 163 -5.56 -11.74 4.84
C LYS A 163 -4.79 -10.54 5.41
N VAL A 164 -5.50 -9.60 6.00
CA VAL A 164 -4.86 -8.42 6.61
C VAL A 164 -3.95 -8.80 7.78
N SER A 165 -4.16 -9.96 8.38
CA SER A 165 -3.26 -10.58 9.38
C SER A 165 -1.84 -10.87 8.86
N HIS A 166 -1.62 -10.80 7.54
CA HIS A 166 -0.28 -10.87 6.93
C HIS A 166 0.51 -9.55 7.05
N GLY A 167 -0.09 -8.49 7.58
CA GLY A 167 0.60 -7.23 7.87
C GLY A 167 1.02 -6.47 6.62
N TYR A 168 0.14 -6.28 5.65
CA TYR A 168 0.43 -5.45 4.48
C TYR A 168 -0.34 -4.12 4.51
N THR A 169 0.24 -3.10 3.90
CA THR A 169 -0.37 -1.77 3.77
C THR A 169 -1.65 -1.83 2.93
N LEU A 170 -2.74 -1.28 3.44
CA LEU A 170 -4.03 -1.23 2.76
C LEU A 170 -4.04 -0.04 1.77
N ASP A 171 -4.31 -0.30 0.51
CA ASP A 171 -4.49 0.72 -0.53
C ASP A 171 -5.96 1.18 -0.51
N LEU A 172 -6.24 2.34 0.09
CA LEU A 172 -7.58 2.94 0.19
C LEU A 172 -7.93 3.79 -1.04
N GLY A 173 -6.97 3.97 -1.94
CA GLY A 173 -7.17 4.69 -3.19
C GLY A 173 -7.06 6.20 -3.08
N TYR A 174 -7.44 6.88 -4.16
CA TYR A 174 -7.41 8.34 -4.24
C TYR A 174 -8.71 8.93 -3.69
N CYS A 175 -8.57 9.86 -2.75
CA CYS A 175 -9.67 10.56 -2.12
C CYS A 175 -9.49 12.07 -2.29
N THR A 176 -10.59 12.78 -2.51
CA THR A 176 -10.61 14.25 -2.55
C THR A 176 -10.86 14.83 -1.17
N ALA A 177 -10.48 16.08 -0.98
CA ALA A 177 -10.71 16.81 0.26
C ALA A 177 -12.20 16.78 0.66
N GLY A 178 -12.48 16.56 1.93
CA GLY A 178 -13.83 16.40 2.48
C GLY A 178 -14.40 14.99 2.39
N THR A 179 -13.64 14.03 1.85
CA THR A 179 -14.03 12.61 1.86
C THR A 179 -13.83 12.03 3.26
N GLU A 180 -14.81 11.27 3.75
CA GLU A 180 -14.70 10.44 4.94
C GLU A 180 -14.43 8.98 4.51
N VAL A 181 -13.40 8.36 5.06
CA VAL A 181 -13.05 6.94 4.84
C VAL A 181 -13.24 6.19 6.15
N LYS A 182 -14.06 5.15 6.13
CA LYS A 182 -14.30 4.25 7.27
C LYS A 182 -13.74 2.88 7.01
N ILE A 183 -12.98 2.38 7.96
CA ILE A 183 -12.47 1.02 7.94
C ILE A 183 -13.12 0.24 9.05
N LYS A 184 -13.82 -0.82 8.69
CA LYS A 184 -14.63 -1.63 9.60
C LYS A 184 -14.08 -3.03 9.75
N ASN A 185 -14.16 -3.51 10.97
CA ASN A 185 -13.85 -4.86 11.35
C ASN A 185 -15.15 -5.56 11.83
N SER A 186 -15.36 -6.78 11.41
CA SER A 186 -16.51 -7.60 11.88
C SER A 186 -16.32 -8.17 13.29
N SER A 187 -15.12 -8.04 13.88
CA SER A 187 -14.84 -8.46 15.26
C SER A 187 -15.02 -7.29 16.24
N GLU A 188 -15.18 -7.59 17.53
CA GLU A 188 -15.26 -6.57 18.58
C GLU A 188 -13.88 -6.01 18.99
N GLU A 189 -12.83 -6.26 18.20
CA GLU A 189 -11.49 -5.73 18.46
C GLU A 189 -11.36 -4.30 17.96
N ARG A 190 -10.52 -3.48 18.64
CA ARG A 190 -10.19 -2.15 18.16
C ARG A 190 -9.41 -2.25 16.85
N VAL A 191 -9.80 -1.43 15.90
CA VAL A 191 -9.05 -1.24 14.67
C VAL A 191 -8.11 -0.06 14.89
N ASN A 192 -6.86 -0.34 15.21
CA ASN A 192 -5.82 0.68 15.25
C ASN A 192 -5.24 0.80 13.85
N ILE A 193 -5.51 1.93 13.20
CA ILE A 193 -5.02 2.26 11.87
C ILE A 193 -4.15 3.49 12.00
N THR A 194 -3.01 3.44 11.37
CA THR A 194 -2.08 4.55 11.19
C THR A 194 -1.89 4.81 9.72
#